data_8f9964c865e1feac589e6eea07bb1ea5
#
_entry.id   8f9964c865e1feac589e6eea07bb1ea5
#
_cell.length_a   1.000
_cell.length_b   1.000
_cell.length_c   1.000
_cell.angle_alpha   90.00
_cell.angle_beta   90.00
_cell.angle_gamma   90.00
#
_symmetry.space_group_name_H-M   'P 1'
#
loop_
_entity.id
_entity.type
_entity.pdbx_description
1 polymer ?
#
loop_
_entity_poly.entity_id
_entity_poly.type
_entity_poly.pdbx_seq_one_letter_code
_entity_poly.pdbx_strand_id
1 'polypeptide(L)'
;MTTQHKQKILDELYSFHRAGIKPGLKRTQLLLKELGNPESHLKAIHIAGTNGKGSTCSMLASVLSTAGYKVGLYTSPHLLEFNERIRINGVNISDNQMIPLLERMLPIAKQLDCTFFEITTALAFEHFKLNDVDFAVIETGMGGRYDSTNVLYPILTIITQIDLDHQEFLGDNLEAIALEKAGIFKPKVPIIVSDTHQELKDVFINRAEAVASPIFFTEEWYSVSNYFIDSFLNMNLSISDGINEYNNLKIEKAGRHQINNLKAVLSAFQFLKNEFPNLTETSLRDGLANIKQNTNLFGRIEILRKKPIMILDVAHNPSGAMVLASTLADSPYSDTKFNIIFGVMADKDIKNILLPLHQFYEELIITKPETDRASGLENISQIAKELDFNHIKMINSVAEAVQYALNLNSPTLIVGSFYTAGEALEAIKLQNQASIS
;
A
#
# COMPACT_ATOMS: atom_id res chain seq x y z
N MET A 1 3.92 -13.78 -26.95
CA MET A 1 2.76 -14.34 -26.21
C MET A 1 1.51 -13.62 -26.69
N THR A 2 0.38 -14.30 -26.94
CA THR A 2 -0.85 -13.63 -27.38
C THR A 2 -1.61 -13.06 -26.17
N THR A 3 -2.29 -11.94 -26.35
CA THR A 3 -3.13 -11.32 -25.31
C THR A 3 -4.19 -12.29 -24.76
N GLN A 4 -4.76 -13.13 -25.63
CA GLN A 4 -5.74 -14.15 -25.27
C GLN A 4 -5.16 -15.23 -24.33
N HIS A 5 -3.90 -15.62 -24.51
CA HIS A 5 -3.23 -16.60 -23.66
C HIS A 5 -2.98 -16.03 -22.25
N LYS A 6 -2.46 -14.79 -22.16
CA LYS A 6 -2.33 -14.07 -20.88
C LYS A 6 -3.66 -14.04 -20.11
N GLN A 7 -4.74 -13.61 -20.81
CA GLN A 7 -6.06 -13.50 -20.19
C GLN A 7 -6.53 -14.84 -19.61
N LYS A 8 -6.39 -15.93 -20.37
CA LYS A 8 -6.77 -17.27 -19.88
C LYS A 8 -6.06 -17.68 -18.58
N ILE A 9 -4.74 -17.43 -18.49
CA ILE A 9 -3.96 -17.74 -17.29
C ILE A 9 -4.35 -16.85 -16.10
N LEU A 10 -4.58 -15.57 -16.35
CA LEU A 10 -5.06 -14.66 -15.31
C LEU A 10 -6.49 -15.00 -14.83
N ASP A 11 -7.40 -15.38 -15.74
CA ASP A 11 -8.74 -15.81 -15.38
C ASP A 11 -8.70 -17.08 -14.51
N GLU A 12 -7.80 -18.03 -14.84
CA GLU A 12 -7.57 -19.21 -14.01
C GLU A 12 -7.05 -18.80 -12.62
N LEU A 13 -6.03 -17.92 -12.54
CA LEU A 13 -5.50 -17.41 -11.28
C LEU A 13 -6.61 -16.70 -10.46
N TYR A 14 -7.41 -15.84 -11.10
CA TYR A 14 -8.52 -15.16 -10.42
C TYR A 14 -9.63 -16.10 -9.95
N SER A 15 -9.80 -17.26 -10.59
CA SER A 15 -10.77 -18.25 -10.13
C SER A 15 -10.51 -18.76 -8.71
N PHE A 16 -9.24 -18.70 -8.24
CA PHE A 16 -8.85 -19.06 -6.87
C PHE A 16 -9.31 -18.05 -5.80
N HIS A 17 -9.74 -16.84 -6.20
CA HIS A 17 -10.43 -15.92 -5.28
C HIS A 17 -11.72 -16.51 -4.69
N ARG A 18 -12.41 -17.35 -5.45
CA ARG A 18 -13.65 -18.01 -4.99
C ARG A 18 -13.42 -18.98 -3.83
N ALA A 19 -12.19 -19.43 -3.64
CA ALA A 19 -11.81 -20.29 -2.52
C ALA A 19 -11.88 -19.56 -1.16
N GLY A 20 -12.03 -18.23 -1.17
CA GLY A 20 -12.09 -17.41 0.04
C GLY A 20 -10.76 -17.34 0.79
N ILE A 21 -10.83 -16.87 2.04
CA ILE A 21 -9.70 -16.82 2.94
C ILE A 21 -9.63 -18.14 3.70
N LYS A 22 -8.50 -18.83 3.58
CA LYS A 22 -8.23 -20.10 4.27
C LYS A 22 -7.04 -19.94 5.20
N PRO A 23 -7.22 -19.73 6.51
CA PRO A 23 -6.10 -19.55 7.44
C PRO A 23 -5.14 -20.74 7.45
N GLY A 24 -3.84 -20.46 7.61
CA GLY A 24 -2.79 -21.46 7.77
C GLY A 24 -1.73 -21.44 6.68
N LEU A 25 -0.50 -21.80 7.04
CA LEU A 25 0.70 -21.70 6.19
C LEU A 25 1.00 -22.99 5.41
N LYS A 26 0.34 -24.10 5.74
CA LYS A 26 0.69 -25.43 5.21
C LYS A 26 0.62 -25.50 3.69
N ARG A 27 -0.42 -24.94 3.05
CA ARG A 27 -0.56 -24.96 1.59
C ARG A 27 0.53 -24.15 0.91
N THR A 28 0.82 -22.94 1.43
CA THR A 28 1.94 -22.10 0.96
C THR A 28 3.27 -22.85 1.08
N GLN A 29 3.56 -23.46 2.22
CA GLN A 29 4.78 -24.24 2.45
C GLN A 29 4.91 -25.42 1.48
N LEU A 30 3.81 -26.13 1.21
CA LEU A 30 3.82 -27.24 0.26
C LEU A 30 4.05 -26.74 -1.16
N LEU A 31 3.39 -25.65 -1.58
CA LEU A 31 3.60 -25.04 -2.90
C LEU A 31 5.05 -24.58 -3.07
N LEU A 32 5.61 -23.89 -2.09
CA LEU A 32 7.00 -23.43 -2.10
C LEU A 32 7.99 -24.58 -2.14
N LYS A 33 7.70 -25.68 -1.44
CA LYS A 33 8.53 -26.90 -1.48
C LYS A 33 8.62 -27.47 -2.90
N GLU A 34 7.50 -27.52 -3.63
CA GLU A 34 7.48 -27.95 -5.05
C GLU A 34 8.28 -27.02 -5.97
N LEU A 35 8.48 -25.75 -5.55
CA LEU A 35 9.29 -24.76 -6.25
C LEU A 35 10.76 -24.74 -5.77
N GLY A 36 11.14 -25.60 -4.83
CA GLY A 36 12.50 -25.67 -4.27
C GLY A 36 12.78 -24.61 -3.21
N ASN A 37 11.78 -24.22 -2.41
CA ASN A 37 11.83 -23.29 -1.29
C ASN A 37 12.48 -21.94 -1.64
N PRO A 38 11.95 -21.19 -2.61
CA PRO A 38 12.54 -19.91 -3.05
C PRO A 38 12.68 -18.90 -1.90
N GLU A 39 11.76 -18.92 -0.92
CA GLU A 39 11.75 -18.03 0.23
C GLU A 39 13.02 -18.13 1.10
N SER A 40 13.66 -19.29 1.14
CA SER A 40 14.86 -19.53 1.94
C SER A 40 16.12 -18.81 1.42
N HIS A 41 16.06 -18.30 0.18
CA HIS A 41 17.17 -17.59 -0.46
C HIS A 41 17.04 -16.07 -0.34
N LEU A 42 15.93 -15.56 0.23
CA LEU A 42 15.62 -14.14 0.27
C LEU A 42 16.09 -13.49 1.57
N LYS A 43 16.88 -12.41 1.46
CA LYS A 43 17.09 -11.47 2.57
C LYS A 43 15.85 -10.60 2.68
N ALA A 44 14.83 -11.09 3.39
CA ALA A 44 13.54 -10.43 3.44
C ALA A 44 13.45 -9.40 4.57
N ILE A 45 12.78 -8.28 4.31
CA ILE A 45 12.28 -7.34 5.31
C ILE A 45 10.77 -7.48 5.28
N HIS A 46 10.18 -7.92 6.40
CA HIS A 46 8.77 -8.31 6.46
C HIS A 46 7.97 -7.27 7.21
N ILE A 47 6.92 -6.75 6.57
CA ILE A 47 6.17 -5.58 7.05
C ILE A 47 4.70 -5.91 7.21
N ALA A 48 4.18 -5.76 8.45
CA ALA A 48 2.76 -5.88 8.77
C ALA A 48 2.22 -4.60 9.40
N GLY A 49 0.90 -4.47 9.46
CA GLY A 49 0.18 -3.33 10.01
C GLY A 49 -1.21 -3.22 9.39
N THR A 50 -2.03 -2.29 9.86
CA THR A 50 -3.31 -1.96 9.19
C THR A 50 -3.06 -0.92 8.13
N ASN A 51 -2.56 0.24 8.50
CA ASN A 51 -2.24 1.36 7.63
C ASN A 51 -0.73 1.56 7.52
N GLY A 52 -0.25 2.12 6.40
CA GLY A 52 1.16 2.46 6.22
C GLY A 52 2.06 1.38 5.64
N LYS A 53 1.64 0.10 5.56
CA LYS A 53 2.46 -1.01 5.03
C LYS A 53 3.10 -0.70 3.67
N GLY A 54 2.28 -0.50 2.65
CA GLY A 54 2.77 -0.24 1.28
C GLY A 54 3.62 1.02 1.17
N SER A 55 3.33 2.07 1.96
CA SER A 55 4.16 3.29 2.02
C SER A 55 5.53 3.01 2.64
N THR A 56 5.57 2.29 3.77
CA THR A 56 6.84 1.89 4.42
C THR A 56 7.65 0.97 3.50
N CYS A 57 6.99 -0.03 2.86
CA CYS A 57 7.64 -0.89 1.88
C CYS A 57 8.26 -0.09 0.73
N SER A 58 7.52 0.87 0.16
CA SER A 58 8.02 1.66 -0.97
C SER A 58 9.12 2.63 -0.58
N MET A 59 9.02 3.31 0.57
CA MET A 59 10.11 4.15 1.08
C MET A 59 11.41 3.36 1.27
N LEU A 60 11.31 2.20 1.93
CA LEU A 60 12.47 1.35 2.20
C LEU A 60 13.06 0.76 0.92
N ALA A 61 12.22 0.23 0.02
CA ALA A 61 12.66 -0.30 -1.27
C ALA A 61 13.33 0.79 -2.12
N SER A 62 12.81 2.03 -2.09
CA SER A 62 13.40 3.17 -2.78
C SER A 62 14.80 3.51 -2.24
N VAL A 63 14.97 3.56 -0.92
CA VAL A 63 16.27 3.82 -0.27
C VAL A 63 17.28 2.73 -0.61
N LEU A 64 16.90 1.45 -0.51
CA LEU A 64 17.76 0.32 -0.84
C LEU A 64 18.14 0.31 -2.33
N SER A 65 17.20 0.58 -3.23
CA SER A 65 17.44 0.66 -4.67
C SER A 65 18.37 1.82 -5.03
N THR A 66 18.18 2.99 -4.39
CA THR A 66 19.07 4.16 -4.58
C THR A 66 20.49 3.90 -4.08
N ALA A 67 20.65 3.04 -3.07
CA ALA A 67 21.96 2.58 -2.62
C ALA A 67 22.62 1.56 -3.58
N GLY A 68 22.00 1.25 -4.71
CA GLY A 68 22.53 0.36 -5.75
C GLY A 68 22.22 -1.11 -5.56
N TYR A 69 21.37 -1.48 -4.58
CA TYR A 69 20.94 -2.87 -4.40
C TYR A 69 19.83 -3.24 -5.37
N LYS A 70 19.75 -4.51 -5.73
CA LYS A 70 18.65 -5.11 -6.49
C LYS A 70 17.54 -5.50 -5.54
N VAL A 71 16.44 -4.78 -5.55
CA VAL A 71 15.37 -4.88 -4.55
C VAL A 71 14.10 -5.44 -5.16
N GLY A 72 13.67 -6.60 -4.66
CA GLY A 72 12.32 -7.13 -4.87
C GLY A 72 11.34 -6.43 -3.94
N LEU A 73 10.22 -5.96 -4.48
CA LEU A 73 9.13 -5.34 -3.74
C LEU A 73 7.83 -6.09 -3.99
N TYR A 74 7.23 -6.65 -2.94
CA TYR A 74 5.92 -7.30 -2.98
C TYR A 74 4.91 -6.48 -2.20
N THR A 75 3.86 -6.00 -2.87
CA THR A 75 2.79 -5.16 -2.28
C THR A 75 1.40 -5.60 -2.75
N SER A 76 0.37 -5.31 -1.95
CA SER A 76 -1.02 -5.61 -2.31
C SER A 76 -2.02 -4.59 -1.72
N PRO A 77 -3.19 -4.40 -2.37
CA PRO A 77 -3.55 -4.89 -3.71
C PRO A 77 -2.86 -4.09 -4.83
N HIS A 78 -3.08 -4.49 -6.09
CA HIS A 78 -2.70 -3.69 -7.27
C HIS A 78 -3.78 -2.65 -7.59
N LEU A 79 -3.42 -1.66 -8.39
CA LEU A 79 -4.32 -0.57 -8.79
C LEU A 79 -4.91 -0.80 -10.18
N LEU A 80 -4.08 -1.14 -11.16
CA LEU A 80 -4.48 -1.38 -12.56
C LEU A 80 -4.21 -2.82 -12.97
N GLU A 81 -2.96 -3.26 -12.85
CA GLU A 81 -2.53 -4.55 -13.37
C GLU A 81 -1.98 -5.45 -12.27
N PHE A 82 -2.25 -6.74 -12.38
CA PHE A 82 -1.73 -7.75 -11.46
C PHE A 82 -0.22 -7.66 -11.26
N ASN A 83 0.51 -7.36 -12.34
CA ASN A 83 1.97 -7.23 -12.38
C ASN A 83 2.52 -6.22 -11.37
N GLU A 84 1.71 -5.23 -10.95
CA GLU A 84 2.09 -4.21 -9.96
C GLU A 84 2.38 -4.78 -8.56
N ARG A 85 1.92 -6.01 -8.30
CA ARG A 85 2.18 -6.66 -7.00
C ARG A 85 3.63 -7.06 -6.82
N ILE A 86 4.36 -7.28 -7.91
CA ILE A 86 5.72 -7.85 -7.92
C ILE A 86 6.63 -6.96 -8.76
N ARG A 87 7.56 -6.30 -8.11
CA ARG A 87 8.49 -5.36 -8.75
C ARG A 87 9.93 -5.68 -8.39
N ILE A 88 10.85 -5.37 -9.30
CA ILE A 88 12.29 -5.33 -9.02
C ILE A 88 12.81 -3.96 -9.46
N ASN A 89 13.37 -3.18 -8.53
CA ASN A 89 13.84 -1.80 -8.75
C ASN A 89 12.80 -0.96 -9.52
N GLY A 90 11.52 -0.99 -9.07
CA GLY A 90 10.41 -0.26 -9.65
C GLY A 90 9.84 -0.82 -10.95
N VAL A 91 10.46 -1.83 -11.55
CA VAL A 91 9.97 -2.48 -12.77
C VAL A 91 9.04 -3.63 -12.40
N ASN A 92 7.79 -3.58 -12.86
CA ASN A 92 6.82 -4.67 -12.66
C ASN A 92 7.30 -5.97 -13.35
N ILE A 93 6.97 -7.12 -12.76
CA ILE A 93 7.17 -8.40 -13.41
C ILE A 93 6.52 -8.36 -14.81
N SER A 94 7.27 -8.72 -15.85
CA SER A 94 6.73 -8.75 -17.21
C SER A 94 5.85 -9.99 -17.45
N ASP A 95 4.93 -9.90 -18.41
CA ASP A 95 4.08 -11.04 -18.79
C ASP A 95 4.94 -12.25 -19.25
N ASN A 96 6.05 -11.98 -19.93
CA ASN A 96 6.96 -13.04 -20.39
C ASN A 96 7.69 -13.76 -19.23
N GLN A 97 7.80 -13.13 -18.06
CA GLN A 97 8.34 -13.74 -16.85
C GLN A 97 7.25 -14.38 -16.00
N MET A 98 6.11 -13.70 -15.87
CA MET A 98 5.00 -14.10 -15.01
C MET A 98 4.26 -15.34 -15.53
N ILE A 99 3.88 -15.34 -16.80
CA ILE A 99 2.99 -16.36 -17.35
C ILE A 99 3.62 -17.76 -17.28
N PRO A 100 4.90 -17.98 -17.70
CA PRO A 100 5.50 -19.31 -17.56
C PRO A 100 5.60 -19.81 -16.13
N LEU A 101 5.79 -18.90 -15.15
CA LEU A 101 5.80 -19.26 -13.74
C LEU A 101 4.40 -19.69 -13.28
N LEU A 102 3.36 -18.95 -13.64
CA LEU A 102 1.97 -19.30 -13.33
C LEU A 102 1.56 -20.63 -13.98
N GLU A 103 1.90 -20.87 -15.23
CA GLU A 103 1.62 -22.15 -15.92
C GLU A 103 2.21 -23.36 -15.19
N ARG A 104 3.40 -23.19 -14.60
CA ARG A 104 4.03 -24.23 -13.78
C ARG A 104 3.34 -24.38 -12.42
N MET A 105 2.92 -23.27 -11.80
CA MET A 105 2.38 -23.24 -10.43
C MET A 105 0.91 -23.63 -10.34
N LEU A 106 0.06 -23.19 -11.30
CA LEU A 106 -1.40 -23.36 -11.21
C LEU A 106 -1.85 -24.83 -11.09
N PRO A 107 -1.28 -25.81 -11.85
CA PRO A 107 -1.64 -27.20 -11.67
C PRO A 107 -1.32 -27.73 -10.26
N ILE A 108 -0.18 -27.36 -9.69
CA ILE A 108 0.24 -27.74 -8.33
C ILE A 108 -0.68 -27.08 -7.30
N ALA A 109 -0.93 -25.78 -7.47
CA ALA A 109 -1.80 -25.01 -6.58
C ALA A 109 -3.22 -25.57 -6.53
N LYS A 110 -3.74 -26.05 -7.66
CA LYS A 110 -5.04 -26.72 -7.75
C LYS A 110 -5.09 -28.02 -6.97
N GLN A 111 -4.04 -28.84 -7.05
CA GLN A 111 -3.93 -30.10 -6.28
C GLN A 111 -3.83 -29.83 -4.77
N LEU A 112 -3.18 -28.75 -4.38
CA LEU A 112 -2.99 -28.35 -2.98
C LEU A 112 -4.17 -27.53 -2.42
N ASP A 113 -5.18 -27.22 -3.23
CA ASP A 113 -6.33 -26.37 -2.87
C ASP A 113 -5.88 -24.98 -2.36
N CYS A 114 -4.87 -24.40 -3.02
CA CYS A 114 -4.33 -23.09 -2.69
C CYS A 114 -5.34 -21.97 -2.94
N THR A 115 -5.13 -20.84 -2.27
CA THR A 115 -5.85 -19.59 -2.51
C THR A 115 -5.09 -18.70 -3.49
N PHE A 116 -5.78 -17.69 -4.03
CA PHE A 116 -5.16 -16.67 -4.88
C PHE A 116 -3.93 -16.03 -4.21
N PHE A 117 -4.02 -15.66 -2.93
CA PHE A 117 -2.93 -14.97 -2.25
C PHE A 117 -1.73 -15.89 -1.99
N GLU A 118 -1.95 -17.18 -1.72
CA GLU A 118 -0.88 -18.18 -1.58
C GLU A 118 -0.09 -18.35 -2.88
N ILE A 119 -0.79 -18.39 -4.03
CA ILE A 119 -0.17 -18.48 -5.36
C ILE A 119 0.63 -17.22 -5.68
N THR A 120 0.06 -16.03 -5.45
CA THR A 120 0.73 -14.77 -5.76
C THR A 120 1.95 -14.53 -4.88
N THR A 121 1.92 -14.98 -3.63
CA THR A 121 3.09 -14.95 -2.73
C THR A 121 4.20 -15.87 -3.23
N ALA A 122 3.87 -17.11 -3.60
CA ALA A 122 4.83 -18.05 -4.17
C ALA A 122 5.46 -17.55 -5.48
N LEU A 123 4.63 -16.91 -6.33
CA LEU A 123 5.09 -16.29 -7.57
C LEU A 123 6.11 -15.17 -7.29
N ALA A 124 5.85 -14.31 -6.31
CA ALA A 124 6.76 -13.24 -5.94
C ALA A 124 8.11 -13.78 -5.47
N PHE A 125 8.10 -14.77 -4.57
CA PHE A 125 9.32 -15.35 -4.03
C PHE A 125 10.15 -16.07 -5.10
N GLU A 126 9.50 -16.85 -5.99
CA GLU A 126 10.19 -17.50 -7.09
C GLU A 126 10.78 -16.48 -8.08
N HIS A 127 10.03 -15.42 -8.42
CA HIS A 127 10.53 -14.35 -9.28
C HIS A 127 11.75 -13.66 -8.67
N PHE A 128 11.72 -13.35 -7.38
CA PHE A 128 12.84 -12.71 -6.67
C PHE A 128 14.07 -13.60 -6.61
N LYS A 129 13.90 -14.90 -6.31
CA LYS A 129 14.97 -15.88 -6.34
C LYS A 129 15.61 -15.99 -7.71
N LEU A 130 14.80 -16.15 -8.77
CA LEU A 130 15.28 -16.29 -10.15
C LEU A 130 16.04 -15.05 -10.66
N ASN A 131 15.82 -13.91 -10.03
CA ASN A 131 16.50 -12.66 -10.37
C ASN A 131 17.62 -12.29 -9.40
N ASP A 132 17.96 -13.14 -8.44
CA ASP A 132 19.03 -12.91 -7.45
C ASP A 132 18.94 -11.51 -6.82
N VAL A 133 17.77 -11.18 -6.22
CA VAL A 133 17.60 -9.89 -5.54
C VAL A 133 18.46 -9.85 -4.26
N ASP A 134 19.09 -8.69 -4.00
CA ASP A 134 19.86 -8.47 -2.77
C ASP A 134 18.96 -8.38 -1.54
N PHE A 135 17.78 -7.75 -1.71
CA PHE A 135 16.76 -7.61 -0.68
C PHE A 135 15.38 -7.92 -1.24
N ALA A 136 14.51 -8.48 -0.39
CA ALA A 136 13.09 -8.62 -0.66
C ALA A 136 12.28 -7.85 0.39
N VAL A 137 11.63 -6.75 0.00
CA VAL A 137 10.74 -5.97 0.87
C VAL A 137 9.32 -6.50 0.67
N ILE A 138 8.76 -7.11 1.71
CA ILE A 138 7.54 -7.92 1.63
C ILE A 138 6.45 -7.34 2.53
N GLU A 139 5.35 -6.92 1.91
CA GLU A 139 4.12 -6.52 2.58
C GLU A 139 3.25 -7.73 2.89
N THR A 140 2.72 -7.86 4.14
CA THR A 140 1.66 -8.84 4.44
C THR A 140 0.36 -8.45 3.74
N GLY A 141 -0.40 -9.43 3.27
CA GLY A 141 -1.72 -9.17 2.71
C GLY A 141 -2.74 -8.80 3.77
N MET A 142 -2.92 -9.69 4.77
CA MET A 142 -3.87 -9.52 5.85
C MET A 142 -3.36 -10.17 7.15
N GLY A 143 -3.53 -9.44 8.27
CA GLY A 143 -3.07 -9.97 9.57
C GLY A 143 -1.55 -10.08 9.61
N GLY A 144 -1.05 -11.28 9.90
CA GLY A 144 0.37 -11.59 9.97
C GLY A 144 0.61 -13.07 10.25
N ARG A 145 0.10 -13.60 11.36
CA ARG A 145 0.35 -14.98 11.82
C ARG A 145 0.09 -16.04 10.75
N TYR A 146 -1.03 -15.94 10.06
CA TYR A 146 -1.47 -16.89 9.04
C TYR A 146 -1.38 -16.32 7.61
N ASP A 147 -0.77 -15.15 7.44
CA ASP A 147 -0.52 -14.58 6.12
C ASP A 147 0.46 -15.46 5.34
N SER A 148 0.20 -15.67 4.06
CA SER A 148 1.03 -16.53 3.20
C SER A 148 2.50 -16.09 3.17
N THR A 149 2.77 -14.79 3.40
CA THR A 149 4.15 -14.27 3.46
C THR A 149 4.89 -14.69 4.72
N ASN A 150 4.19 -15.17 5.77
CA ASN A 150 4.79 -15.51 7.05
C ASN A 150 5.56 -16.86 7.07
N VAL A 151 5.74 -17.46 5.91
CA VAL A 151 6.69 -18.57 5.71
C VAL A 151 8.14 -18.10 5.69
N LEU A 152 8.38 -16.81 5.53
CA LEU A 152 9.70 -16.17 5.53
C LEU A 152 10.40 -16.26 6.90
N TYR A 153 11.74 -16.25 6.84
CA TYR A 153 12.60 -15.93 7.99
C TYR A 153 13.35 -14.63 7.66
N PRO A 154 12.78 -13.46 8.01
CA PRO A 154 13.31 -12.18 7.57
C PRO A 154 14.56 -11.77 8.37
N ILE A 155 15.34 -10.81 7.82
CA ILE A 155 16.45 -10.16 8.53
C ILE A 155 15.96 -9.03 9.45
N LEU A 156 14.75 -8.50 9.17
CA LEU A 156 14.11 -7.41 9.92
C LEU A 156 12.59 -7.52 9.80
N THR A 157 11.90 -7.26 10.91
CA THR A 157 10.44 -7.19 10.95
C THR A 157 9.98 -5.78 11.32
N ILE A 158 8.94 -5.28 10.64
CA ILE A 158 8.37 -3.96 10.91
C ILE A 158 6.86 -4.08 11.13
N ILE A 159 6.36 -3.47 12.21
CA ILE A 159 4.93 -3.24 12.44
C ILE A 159 4.65 -1.76 12.22
N THR A 160 3.76 -1.46 11.28
CA THR A 160 3.22 -0.10 11.06
C THR A 160 1.97 0.13 11.90
N GLN A 161 1.25 1.24 11.69
CA GLN A 161 0.06 1.60 12.43
C GLN A 161 -0.99 0.48 12.46
N ILE A 162 -1.49 0.18 13.66
CA ILE A 162 -2.63 -0.72 13.90
C ILE A 162 -3.92 0.09 13.91
N ASP A 163 -4.98 -0.47 13.36
CA ASP A 163 -6.31 0.12 13.35
C ASP A 163 -7.37 -0.99 13.20
N LEU A 164 -8.63 -0.68 13.43
CA LEU A 164 -9.72 -1.63 13.22
C LEU A 164 -9.91 -1.86 11.71
N ASP A 165 -9.61 -3.06 11.26
CA ASP A 165 -9.82 -3.50 9.89
C ASP A 165 -9.93 -5.03 9.85
N HIS A 166 -10.67 -5.56 8.87
CA HIS A 166 -10.89 -7.00 8.71
C HIS A 166 -11.35 -7.71 10.01
N GLN A 167 -12.19 -7.06 10.81
CA GLN A 167 -12.62 -7.52 12.14
C GLN A 167 -13.21 -8.94 12.13
N GLU A 168 -13.87 -9.31 11.04
CA GLU A 168 -14.43 -10.64 10.82
C GLU A 168 -13.37 -11.77 10.89
N PHE A 169 -12.10 -11.45 10.57
CA PHE A 169 -11.00 -12.41 10.53
C PHE A 169 -9.94 -12.20 11.60
N LEU A 170 -9.70 -10.94 12.02
CA LEU A 170 -8.58 -10.59 12.88
C LEU A 170 -8.99 -10.30 14.33
N GLY A 171 -10.30 -10.22 14.60
CA GLY A 171 -10.86 -9.86 15.91
C GLY A 171 -11.44 -8.44 15.93
N ASP A 172 -12.20 -8.16 16.97
CA ASP A 172 -13.05 -6.98 17.12
C ASP A 172 -12.41 -5.84 17.94
N ASN A 173 -11.15 -6.00 18.34
CA ASN A 173 -10.41 -5.00 19.10
C ASN A 173 -8.94 -4.88 18.63
N LEU A 174 -8.29 -3.77 19.00
CA LEU A 174 -6.93 -3.46 18.58
C LEU A 174 -5.90 -4.48 19.07
N GLU A 175 -6.07 -5.03 20.28
CA GLU A 175 -5.14 -6.02 20.86
C GLU A 175 -5.13 -7.32 20.06
N ALA A 176 -6.32 -7.84 19.69
CA ALA A 176 -6.44 -9.04 18.86
C ALA A 176 -5.76 -8.84 17.50
N ILE A 177 -6.01 -7.70 16.86
CA ILE A 177 -5.41 -7.34 15.57
C ILE A 177 -3.88 -7.21 15.70
N ALA A 178 -3.39 -6.55 16.75
CA ALA A 178 -1.97 -6.41 17.04
C ALA A 178 -1.30 -7.77 17.25
N LEU A 179 -1.94 -8.68 17.98
CA LEU A 179 -1.43 -10.04 18.23
C LEU A 179 -1.34 -10.87 16.95
N GLU A 180 -2.33 -10.77 16.06
CA GLU A 180 -2.29 -11.42 14.75
C GLU A 180 -1.14 -10.88 13.88
N LYS A 181 -0.92 -9.56 13.88
CA LYS A 181 0.19 -8.93 13.13
C LYS A 181 1.55 -9.25 13.75
N ALA A 182 1.67 -9.24 15.07
CA ALA A 182 2.89 -9.68 15.77
C ALA A 182 3.23 -11.17 15.55
N GLY A 183 2.33 -11.94 14.93
CA GLY A 183 2.59 -13.29 14.46
C GLY A 183 3.71 -13.43 13.43
N ILE A 184 4.15 -12.32 12.81
CA ILE A 184 5.31 -12.30 11.88
C ILE A 184 6.66 -12.24 12.63
N PHE A 185 6.70 -12.05 13.95
CA PHE A 185 7.93 -12.02 14.72
C PHE A 185 8.61 -13.40 14.70
N LYS A 186 9.90 -13.42 14.39
CA LYS A 186 10.71 -14.65 14.32
C LYS A 186 11.83 -14.61 15.35
N PRO A 187 12.27 -15.78 15.85
CA PRO A 187 13.34 -15.83 16.85
C PRO A 187 14.59 -15.04 16.45
N LYS A 188 15.06 -14.18 17.34
CA LYS A 188 16.30 -13.38 17.16
C LYS A 188 16.29 -12.38 16.00
N VAL A 189 15.15 -12.15 15.36
CA VAL A 189 15.01 -11.15 14.29
C VAL A 189 14.62 -9.81 14.92
N PRO A 190 15.35 -8.72 14.66
CA PRO A 190 15.00 -7.38 15.16
C PRO A 190 13.60 -6.96 14.74
N ILE A 191 12.88 -6.28 15.64
CA ILE A 191 11.52 -5.84 15.46
C ILE A 191 11.47 -4.32 15.61
N ILE A 192 10.92 -3.62 14.62
CA ILE A 192 10.62 -2.19 14.68
C ILE A 192 9.11 -2.02 14.75
N VAL A 193 8.63 -1.25 15.72
CA VAL A 193 7.21 -0.91 15.87
C VAL A 193 7.05 0.60 15.71
N SER A 194 6.30 1.03 14.70
CA SER A 194 5.93 2.44 14.46
C SER A 194 4.46 2.74 14.73
N ASP A 195 3.77 1.84 15.40
CA ASP A 195 2.46 2.09 15.95
C ASP A 195 2.52 3.05 17.14
N THR A 196 1.54 3.94 17.25
CA THR A 196 1.49 4.98 18.28
C THR A 196 0.57 4.66 19.46
N HIS A 197 -0.13 3.53 19.42
CA HIS A 197 -1.02 3.09 20.50
C HIS A 197 -0.23 2.57 21.69
N GLN A 198 -0.19 3.35 22.77
CA GLN A 198 0.56 2.98 23.98
C GLN A 198 0.01 1.71 24.64
N GLU A 199 -1.29 1.48 24.56
CA GLU A 199 -1.98 0.29 25.07
C GLU A 199 -1.58 -1.01 24.38
N LEU A 200 -1.00 -0.93 23.16
CA LEU A 200 -0.55 -2.11 22.41
C LEU A 200 0.91 -2.50 22.71
N LYS A 201 1.66 -1.67 23.43
CA LYS A 201 3.08 -1.96 23.72
C LYS A 201 3.30 -3.30 24.38
N ASP A 202 2.51 -3.62 25.40
CA ASP A 202 2.64 -4.88 26.13
C ASP A 202 2.38 -6.10 25.25
N VAL A 203 1.45 -6.01 24.29
CA VAL A 203 1.19 -7.07 23.31
C VAL A 203 2.45 -7.36 22.48
N PHE A 204 3.11 -6.31 22.00
CA PHE A 204 4.32 -6.45 21.19
C PHE A 204 5.53 -6.90 22.01
N ILE A 205 5.71 -6.37 23.22
CA ILE A 205 6.80 -6.76 24.14
C ILE A 205 6.68 -8.24 24.51
N ASN A 206 5.51 -8.68 24.98
CA ASN A 206 5.28 -10.08 25.35
C ASN A 206 5.54 -11.04 24.17
N ARG A 207 5.14 -10.63 22.97
CA ARG A 207 5.40 -11.45 21.78
C ARG A 207 6.87 -11.46 21.39
N ALA A 208 7.58 -10.34 21.49
CA ALA A 208 9.01 -10.26 21.22
C ALA A 208 9.83 -11.10 22.20
N GLU A 209 9.50 -11.05 23.50
CA GLU A 209 10.11 -11.89 24.53
C GLU A 209 9.90 -13.38 24.27
N ALA A 210 8.67 -13.78 23.87
CA ALA A 210 8.34 -15.17 23.54
C ALA A 210 9.19 -15.74 22.38
N VAL A 211 9.72 -14.88 21.51
CA VAL A 211 10.62 -15.27 20.40
C VAL A 211 12.08 -14.85 20.64
N ALA A 212 12.39 -14.32 21.81
CA ALA A 212 13.73 -13.83 22.19
C ALA A 212 14.32 -12.85 21.16
N SER A 213 13.53 -11.87 20.72
CA SER A 213 13.89 -10.87 19.70
C SER A 213 13.97 -9.47 20.27
N PRO A 214 14.97 -8.65 19.88
CA PRO A 214 15.01 -7.26 20.26
C PRO A 214 13.87 -6.49 19.60
N ILE A 215 13.23 -5.59 20.36
CA ILE A 215 12.12 -4.76 19.90
C ILE A 215 12.42 -3.27 20.13
N PHE A 216 12.03 -2.43 19.17
CA PHE A 216 12.32 -1.00 19.14
C PHE A 216 11.04 -0.24 18.76
N PHE A 217 10.61 0.66 19.65
CA PHE A 217 9.45 1.53 19.45
C PHE A 217 9.91 2.89 18.92
N THR A 218 9.53 3.23 17.69
CA THR A 218 10.03 4.46 17.03
C THR A 218 9.59 5.76 17.72
N GLU A 219 8.44 5.75 18.44
CA GLU A 219 7.95 6.91 19.17
C GLU A 219 8.92 7.38 20.26
N GLU A 220 9.71 6.49 20.81
CA GLU A 220 10.66 6.79 21.90
C GLU A 220 11.94 7.45 21.41
N TRP A 221 12.22 7.43 20.10
CA TRP A 221 13.53 7.79 19.57
C TRP A 221 13.56 9.05 18.73
N TYR A 222 12.44 9.38 18.07
CA TYR A 222 12.45 10.44 17.07
C TYR A 222 11.68 11.68 17.50
N SER A 223 12.31 12.84 17.36
CA SER A 223 11.69 14.17 17.43
C SER A 223 11.61 14.78 16.02
N VAL A 224 10.51 15.46 15.74
CA VAL A 224 10.24 16.08 14.43
C VAL A 224 10.08 17.58 14.56
N SER A 225 10.66 18.33 13.63
CA SER A 225 10.55 19.78 13.52
C SER A 225 10.45 20.22 12.06
N ASN A 226 10.10 21.50 11.84
CA ASN A 226 10.07 22.12 10.52
C ASN A 226 9.21 21.38 9.48
N TYR A 227 8.08 20.79 9.93
CA TYR A 227 7.15 20.08 9.05
C TYR A 227 6.34 21.03 8.19
N PHE A 228 6.34 20.79 6.87
CA PHE A 228 5.40 21.40 5.93
C PHE A 228 5.20 20.51 4.69
N ILE A 229 4.10 20.73 3.98
CA ILE A 229 3.79 20.08 2.70
C ILE A 229 3.93 21.10 1.59
N ASP A 230 4.69 20.76 0.53
CA ASP A 230 4.86 21.63 -0.63
C ASP A 230 3.71 21.49 -1.66
N SER A 231 3.70 22.34 -2.69
CA SER A 231 2.69 22.33 -3.75
C SER A 231 2.72 21.10 -4.66
N PHE A 232 3.71 20.24 -4.51
CA PHE A 232 3.79 18.93 -5.18
C PHE A 232 3.33 17.79 -4.28
N LEU A 233 2.76 18.12 -3.12
CA LEU A 233 2.37 17.18 -2.09
C LEU A 233 3.55 16.29 -1.63
N ASN A 234 4.74 16.89 -1.52
CA ASN A 234 5.86 16.29 -0.82
C ASN A 234 5.87 16.79 0.63
N MET A 235 6.19 15.91 1.55
CA MET A 235 6.44 16.26 2.94
C MET A 235 7.90 16.70 3.08
N ASN A 236 8.12 17.83 3.75
CA ASN A 236 9.43 18.35 4.09
C ASN A 236 9.49 18.50 5.61
N LEU A 237 10.56 18.01 6.24
CA LEU A 237 10.72 18.08 7.69
C LEU A 237 12.18 17.92 8.11
N SER A 238 12.47 18.22 9.36
CA SER A 238 13.69 17.81 10.05
C SER A 238 13.32 16.78 11.12
N ILE A 239 14.15 15.75 11.26
CA ILE A 239 13.93 14.68 12.23
C ILE A 239 15.25 14.25 12.86
N SER A 240 15.24 13.98 14.17
CA SER A 240 16.43 13.58 14.94
C SER A 240 16.10 12.40 15.83
N ASP A 241 17.04 11.46 15.97
CA ASP A 241 17.02 10.38 16.95
C ASP A 241 17.90 10.69 18.19
N GLY A 242 18.32 11.95 18.35
CA GLY A 242 19.19 12.40 19.43
C GLY A 242 20.70 12.16 19.16
N ILE A 243 21.04 11.36 18.16
CA ILE A 243 22.41 11.08 17.71
C ILE A 243 22.60 11.59 16.28
N ASN A 244 21.68 11.25 15.40
CA ASN A 244 21.68 11.66 14.00
C ASN A 244 20.62 12.75 13.77
N GLU A 245 20.97 13.77 13.00
CA GLU A 245 20.06 14.83 12.60
C GLU A 245 19.87 14.80 11.07
N TYR A 246 18.64 14.65 10.64
CA TYR A 246 18.26 14.68 9.22
C TYR A 246 17.50 15.98 8.94
N ASN A 247 18.25 17.04 8.69
CA ASN A 247 17.68 18.35 8.40
C ASN A 247 17.18 18.45 6.96
N ASN A 248 16.00 19.08 6.77
CA ASN A 248 15.39 19.33 5.45
C ASN A 248 15.24 18.05 4.60
N LEU A 249 14.75 16.96 5.21
CA LEU A 249 14.38 15.79 4.46
C LEU A 249 13.15 16.08 3.59
N LYS A 250 13.25 15.73 2.32
CA LYS A 250 12.13 15.72 1.39
C LYS A 250 11.65 14.30 1.17
N ILE A 251 10.35 14.06 1.37
CA ILE A 251 9.70 12.77 1.18
C ILE A 251 8.62 12.91 0.13
N GLU A 252 8.70 12.13 -0.95
CA GLU A 252 7.71 12.13 -2.04
C GLU A 252 6.40 11.43 -1.62
N LYS A 253 5.94 11.74 -0.41
CA LYS A 253 4.65 11.32 0.16
C LYS A 253 4.19 12.37 1.18
N ALA A 254 2.93 12.82 1.05
CA ALA A 254 2.37 13.82 1.95
C ALA A 254 1.60 13.18 3.12
N GLY A 255 1.50 13.94 4.20
CA GLY A 255 0.64 13.67 5.36
C GLY A 255 1.41 13.28 6.61
N ARG A 256 0.89 13.72 7.77
CA ARG A 256 1.50 13.48 9.09
C ARG A 256 1.66 11.99 9.42
N HIS A 257 0.74 11.15 8.94
CA HIS A 257 0.82 9.71 9.09
C HIS A 257 2.08 9.10 8.45
N GLN A 258 2.64 9.76 7.42
CA GLN A 258 3.89 9.32 6.80
C GLN A 258 5.11 9.55 7.70
N ILE A 259 5.00 10.38 8.74
CA ILE A 259 6.07 10.56 9.74
C ILE A 259 6.35 9.24 10.47
N ASN A 260 5.31 8.50 10.85
CA ASN A 260 5.49 7.20 11.52
C ASN A 260 6.08 6.16 10.57
N ASN A 261 5.66 6.16 9.30
CA ASN A 261 6.26 5.31 8.27
C ASN A 261 7.75 5.67 8.05
N LEU A 262 8.07 6.98 8.01
CA LEU A 262 9.45 7.47 7.92
C LEU A 262 10.30 7.04 9.12
N LYS A 263 9.80 7.17 10.35
CA LYS A 263 10.48 6.72 11.57
C LYS A 263 10.85 5.23 11.46
N ALA A 264 9.93 4.38 10.98
CA ALA A 264 10.21 2.96 10.75
C ALA A 264 11.32 2.75 9.71
N VAL A 265 11.31 3.52 8.62
CA VAL A 265 12.33 3.45 7.56
C VAL A 265 13.69 3.92 8.07
N LEU A 266 13.74 5.02 8.82
CA LEU A 266 14.98 5.51 9.44
C LEU A 266 15.56 4.49 10.42
N SER A 267 14.71 3.87 11.24
CA SER A 267 15.14 2.78 12.14
C SER A 267 15.68 1.60 11.36
N ALA A 268 14.99 1.16 10.29
CA ALA A 268 15.47 0.09 9.41
C ALA A 268 16.81 0.46 8.75
N PHE A 269 16.96 1.68 8.26
CA PHE A 269 18.20 2.19 7.72
C PHE A 269 19.34 2.13 8.73
N GLN A 270 19.12 2.55 9.99
CA GLN A 270 20.13 2.50 11.05
C GLN A 270 20.56 1.06 11.36
N PHE A 271 19.61 0.07 11.35
CA PHE A 271 19.94 -1.32 11.53
C PHE A 271 20.77 -1.90 10.40
N LEU A 272 20.42 -1.54 9.16
CA LEU A 272 21.04 -2.14 7.98
C LEU A 272 22.38 -1.50 7.58
N LYS A 273 22.59 -0.21 7.83
CA LYS A 273 23.77 0.54 7.34
C LYS A 273 25.11 -0.04 7.78
N ASN A 274 25.17 -0.67 8.94
CA ASN A 274 26.43 -1.24 9.48
C ASN A 274 26.84 -2.51 8.72
N GLU A 275 25.89 -3.28 8.22
CA GLU A 275 26.14 -4.51 7.46
C GLU A 275 26.20 -4.22 5.96
N PHE A 276 25.51 -3.18 5.50
CA PHE A 276 25.37 -2.80 4.09
C PHE A 276 25.94 -1.39 3.82
N PRO A 277 27.25 -1.27 3.55
CA PRO A 277 27.95 0.01 3.53
C PRO A 277 27.53 0.97 2.41
N ASN A 278 26.84 0.50 1.36
CA ASN A 278 26.27 1.37 0.32
C ASN A 278 25.06 2.19 0.83
N LEU A 279 24.52 1.84 2.00
CA LEU A 279 23.47 2.63 2.65
C LEU A 279 24.08 3.87 3.30
N THR A 280 24.07 4.96 2.56
CA THR A 280 24.60 6.27 2.97
C THR A 280 23.44 7.25 3.22
N GLU A 281 23.74 8.37 3.87
CA GLU A 281 22.74 9.44 4.04
C GLU A 281 22.28 9.99 2.66
N THR A 282 23.16 10.03 1.67
CA THR A 282 22.79 10.41 0.30
C THR A 282 21.76 9.45 -0.29
N SER A 283 21.99 8.12 -0.19
CA SER A 283 21.03 7.14 -0.69
C SER A 283 19.69 7.20 0.06
N LEU A 284 19.70 7.53 1.36
CA LEU A 284 18.49 7.76 2.15
C LEU A 284 17.70 8.96 1.62
N ARG A 285 18.37 10.12 1.48
CA ARG A 285 17.74 11.38 1.03
C ARG A 285 17.17 11.25 -0.38
N ASP A 286 18.00 10.76 -1.30
CA ASP A 286 17.61 10.62 -2.71
C ASP A 286 16.52 9.54 -2.87
N GLY A 287 16.61 8.46 -2.10
CA GLY A 287 15.56 7.41 -2.09
C GLY A 287 14.23 7.96 -1.61
N LEU A 288 14.19 8.73 -0.52
CA LEU A 288 12.95 9.31 0.01
C LEU A 288 12.36 10.39 -0.91
N ALA A 289 13.22 11.12 -1.63
CA ALA A 289 12.77 12.15 -2.57
C ALA A 289 12.25 11.61 -3.90
N ASN A 290 12.53 10.34 -4.26
CA ASN A 290 12.20 9.73 -5.55
C ASN A 290 11.47 8.37 -5.42
N ILE A 291 10.58 8.25 -4.44
CA ILE A 291 9.89 6.98 -4.11
C ILE A 291 9.09 6.46 -5.30
N LYS A 292 8.32 7.32 -5.97
CA LYS A 292 7.49 6.94 -7.11
C LYS A 292 8.33 6.42 -8.28
N GLN A 293 9.39 7.14 -8.63
CA GLN A 293 10.29 6.75 -9.71
C GLN A 293 10.94 5.39 -9.43
N ASN A 294 11.39 5.16 -8.19
CA ASN A 294 12.14 3.98 -7.80
C ASN A 294 11.28 2.76 -7.51
N THR A 295 9.97 2.94 -7.23
CA THR A 295 9.10 1.83 -6.83
C THR A 295 7.85 1.67 -7.67
N ASN A 296 7.50 2.66 -8.51
CA ASN A 296 6.30 2.67 -9.32
C ASN A 296 5.00 2.39 -8.51
N LEU A 297 4.96 2.87 -7.24
CA LEU A 297 3.79 2.73 -6.37
C LEU A 297 2.90 3.97 -6.49
N PHE A 298 1.65 3.75 -6.88
CA PHE A 298 0.64 4.79 -7.13
C PHE A 298 -0.51 4.76 -6.10
N GLY A 299 -1.37 5.81 -6.16
CA GLY A 299 -2.66 5.84 -5.48
C GLY A 299 -2.63 6.31 -4.01
N ARG A 300 -1.60 7.05 -3.60
CA ARG A 300 -1.49 7.62 -2.25
C ARG A 300 -1.28 9.13 -2.34
N ILE A 301 -2.37 9.90 -2.35
CA ILE A 301 -2.40 11.37 -2.48
C ILE A 301 -1.54 11.80 -3.68
N GLU A 302 -1.93 11.34 -4.86
CA GLU A 302 -1.16 11.48 -6.08
C GLU A 302 -1.65 12.63 -6.95
N ILE A 303 -0.76 13.53 -7.37
CA ILE A 303 -1.07 14.57 -8.35
C ILE A 303 -1.03 13.96 -9.75
N LEU A 304 -2.18 13.87 -10.40
CA LEU A 304 -2.32 13.42 -11.78
C LEU A 304 -2.19 14.57 -12.78
N ARG A 305 -2.62 15.78 -12.40
CA ARG A 305 -2.54 17.00 -13.19
C ARG A 305 -2.29 18.19 -12.27
N LYS A 306 -1.44 19.14 -12.72
CA LYS A 306 -1.05 20.32 -11.92
C LYS A 306 -1.96 21.53 -12.07
N LYS A 307 -2.55 21.74 -13.24
CA LYS A 307 -3.38 22.91 -13.53
C LYS A 307 -4.53 22.55 -14.48
N PRO A 308 -5.79 22.65 -14.01
CA PRO A 308 -6.16 22.69 -12.61
C PRO A 308 -5.70 21.43 -11.88
N ILE A 309 -5.50 21.52 -10.58
CA ILE A 309 -5.00 20.38 -9.79
C ILE A 309 -5.98 19.20 -9.87
N MET A 310 -5.45 17.99 -10.09
CA MET A 310 -6.20 16.75 -10.00
C MET A 310 -5.44 15.79 -9.09
N ILE A 311 -6.07 15.38 -7.99
CA ILE A 311 -5.51 14.50 -6.98
C ILE A 311 -6.26 13.19 -6.99
N LEU A 312 -5.54 12.08 -6.83
CA LEU A 312 -6.10 10.74 -6.68
C LEU A 312 -5.62 10.13 -5.36
N ASP A 313 -6.55 9.53 -4.63
CA ASP A 313 -6.26 8.72 -3.45
C ASP A 313 -7.17 7.49 -3.39
N VAL A 314 -6.68 6.40 -2.83
CA VAL A 314 -7.43 5.14 -2.67
C VAL A 314 -8.11 4.99 -1.31
N ALA A 315 -8.27 6.05 -0.54
CA ALA A 315 -8.98 6.03 0.73
C ALA A 315 -10.38 5.41 0.57
N HIS A 316 -10.64 4.36 1.32
CA HIS A 316 -11.85 3.54 1.21
C HIS A 316 -12.42 3.12 2.59
N ASN A 317 -11.90 3.72 3.64
CA ASN A 317 -12.35 3.57 5.01
C ASN A 317 -12.28 4.92 5.75
N PRO A 318 -12.94 5.08 6.91
CA PRO A 318 -12.97 6.34 7.66
C PRO A 318 -11.58 6.88 8.01
N SER A 319 -10.67 6.02 8.47
CA SER A 319 -9.30 6.40 8.81
C SER A 319 -8.54 6.95 7.60
N GLY A 320 -8.61 6.27 6.44
CA GLY A 320 -8.01 6.74 5.19
C GLY A 320 -8.56 8.10 4.72
N ALA A 321 -9.88 8.30 4.82
CA ALA A 321 -10.52 9.56 4.44
C ALA A 321 -10.12 10.71 5.38
N MET A 322 -10.01 10.45 6.69
CA MET A 322 -9.52 11.42 7.67
C MET A 322 -8.06 11.81 7.39
N VAL A 323 -7.21 10.83 7.05
CA VAL A 323 -5.81 11.06 6.67
C VAL A 323 -5.71 11.92 5.40
N LEU A 324 -6.52 11.65 4.38
CA LEU A 324 -6.57 12.46 3.17
C LEU A 324 -7.00 13.91 3.48
N ALA A 325 -8.09 14.08 4.22
CA ALA A 325 -8.62 15.39 4.60
C ALA A 325 -7.60 16.19 5.44
N SER A 326 -6.97 15.58 6.44
CA SER A 326 -5.94 16.24 7.25
C SER A 326 -4.71 16.63 6.43
N THR A 327 -4.33 15.79 5.45
CA THR A 327 -3.21 16.10 4.56
C THR A 327 -3.52 17.28 3.65
N LEU A 328 -4.73 17.36 3.10
CA LEU A 328 -5.17 18.52 2.31
C LEU A 328 -5.22 19.78 3.17
N ALA A 329 -5.71 19.70 4.41
CA ALA A 329 -5.74 20.83 5.36
C ALA A 329 -4.34 21.34 5.72
N ASP A 330 -3.34 20.45 5.85
CA ASP A 330 -1.95 20.80 6.11
C ASP A 330 -1.18 21.28 4.86
N SER A 331 -1.77 21.23 3.69
CA SER A 331 -1.14 21.51 2.40
C SER A 331 -1.51 22.91 1.86
N PRO A 332 -0.84 23.41 0.81
CA PRO A 332 -1.25 24.61 0.08
C PRO A 332 -2.65 24.54 -0.55
N TYR A 333 -3.32 23.41 -0.45
CA TYR A 333 -4.68 23.18 -0.98
C TYR A 333 -5.76 23.24 0.10
N SER A 334 -5.45 23.74 1.31
CA SER A 334 -6.36 23.81 2.47
C SER A 334 -7.69 24.53 2.17
N ASP A 335 -7.63 25.58 1.35
CA ASP A 335 -8.79 26.38 0.96
C ASP A 335 -9.36 26.01 -0.42
N THR A 336 -8.82 24.98 -1.07
CA THR A 336 -9.24 24.57 -2.40
C THR A 336 -10.53 23.77 -2.32
N LYS A 337 -11.53 24.16 -3.13
CA LYS A 337 -12.74 23.36 -3.35
C LYS A 337 -12.54 22.47 -4.57
N PHE A 338 -12.92 21.19 -4.41
CA PHE A 338 -12.74 20.15 -5.42
C PHE A 338 -14.08 19.62 -5.91
N ASN A 339 -14.16 19.35 -7.20
CA ASN A 339 -15.11 18.36 -7.70
C ASN A 339 -14.63 16.98 -7.24
N ILE A 340 -15.39 16.31 -6.39
CA ILE A 340 -15.02 15.04 -5.79
C ILE A 340 -15.67 13.90 -6.57
N ILE A 341 -14.87 13.11 -7.31
CA ILE A 341 -15.32 11.86 -7.91
C ILE A 341 -15.25 10.79 -6.83
N PHE A 342 -16.42 10.25 -6.46
CA PHE A 342 -16.56 9.30 -5.38
C PHE A 342 -17.27 8.02 -5.80
N GLY A 343 -16.58 6.88 -5.66
CA GLY A 343 -17.11 5.55 -5.89
C GLY A 343 -16.55 4.55 -4.87
N VAL A 344 -17.41 3.78 -4.21
CA VAL A 344 -17.04 2.97 -3.04
C VAL A 344 -17.76 1.63 -3.03
N MET A 345 -17.23 0.64 -2.31
CA MET A 345 -17.85 -0.67 -2.13
C MET A 345 -19.02 -0.60 -1.15
N ALA A 346 -20.01 -1.47 -1.34
CA ALA A 346 -21.27 -1.47 -0.57
C ALA A 346 -21.06 -1.84 0.92
N ASP A 347 -19.98 -2.55 1.25
CA ASP A 347 -19.62 -2.98 2.61
C ASP A 347 -18.93 -1.87 3.44
N LYS A 348 -18.70 -0.67 2.86
CA LYS A 348 -17.95 0.40 3.52
C LYS A 348 -18.84 1.41 4.23
N ASP A 349 -18.27 2.05 5.25
CA ASP A 349 -18.91 3.12 6.01
C ASP A 349 -18.86 4.44 5.22
N ILE A 350 -19.80 4.57 4.27
CA ILE A 350 -19.89 5.69 3.33
C ILE A 350 -19.98 7.03 4.07
N LYS A 351 -20.77 7.07 5.14
CA LYS A 351 -21.01 8.28 5.92
C LYS A 351 -19.69 8.83 6.50
N ASN A 352 -18.93 7.99 7.18
CA ASN A 352 -17.70 8.41 7.83
C ASN A 352 -16.52 8.56 6.85
N ILE A 353 -16.62 8.06 5.61
CA ILE A 353 -15.69 8.35 4.53
C ILE A 353 -15.97 9.74 3.93
N LEU A 354 -17.24 10.10 3.68
CA LEU A 354 -17.61 11.38 3.06
C LEU A 354 -17.47 12.57 4.01
N LEU A 355 -17.78 12.38 5.30
CA LEU A 355 -17.84 13.47 6.29
C LEU A 355 -16.57 14.33 6.34
N PRO A 356 -15.33 13.80 6.43
CA PRO A 356 -14.13 14.63 6.45
C PRO A 356 -13.84 15.35 5.14
N LEU A 357 -14.41 14.91 4.02
CA LEU A 357 -14.22 15.50 2.69
C LEU A 357 -15.17 16.68 2.43
N HIS A 358 -16.23 16.83 3.23
CA HIS A 358 -17.23 17.88 3.07
C HIS A 358 -16.64 19.29 3.04
N GLN A 359 -15.61 19.56 3.84
CA GLN A 359 -14.95 20.87 3.87
C GLN A 359 -14.24 21.25 2.56
N PHE A 360 -13.93 20.27 1.71
CA PHE A 360 -13.21 20.46 0.45
C PHE A 360 -14.10 20.36 -0.79
N TYR A 361 -15.40 20.03 -0.67
CA TYR A 361 -16.21 19.78 -1.83
C TYR A 361 -16.73 21.08 -2.49
N GLU A 362 -16.79 21.08 -3.83
CA GLU A 362 -17.54 22.01 -4.68
C GLU A 362 -18.76 21.30 -5.28
N GLU A 363 -18.53 20.18 -5.97
CA GLU A 363 -19.54 19.26 -6.48
C GLU A 363 -19.15 17.83 -6.13
N LEU A 364 -20.10 17.01 -5.66
CA LEU A 364 -19.91 15.58 -5.43
C LEU A 364 -20.39 14.80 -6.65
N ILE A 365 -19.45 14.22 -7.39
CA ILE A 365 -19.69 13.39 -8.57
C ILE A 365 -19.70 11.93 -8.12
N ILE A 366 -20.88 11.39 -7.87
CA ILE A 366 -21.06 10.01 -7.45
C ILE A 366 -20.98 9.10 -8.67
N THR A 367 -20.15 8.05 -8.57
CA THR A 367 -19.97 7.09 -9.66
C THR A 367 -19.91 5.65 -9.15
N LYS A 368 -20.02 4.69 -10.06
CA LYS A 368 -20.00 3.27 -9.77
C LYS A 368 -18.88 2.58 -10.55
N PRO A 369 -17.83 2.05 -9.87
CA PRO A 369 -16.83 1.23 -10.55
C PRO A 369 -17.42 -0.11 -11.03
N GLU A 370 -16.80 -0.71 -12.06
CA GLU A 370 -17.23 -1.95 -12.70
C GLU A 370 -16.95 -3.18 -11.83
N THR A 371 -17.70 -3.29 -10.73
CA THR A 371 -17.68 -4.48 -9.86
C THR A 371 -19.05 -4.69 -9.22
N ASP A 372 -19.43 -5.94 -9.04
CA ASP A 372 -20.69 -6.32 -8.36
C ASP A 372 -20.73 -5.88 -6.89
N ARG A 373 -19.57 -5.58 -6.31
CA ARG A 373 -19.42 -5.12 -4.92
C ARG A 373 -19.62 -3.61 -4.75
N ALA A 374 -19.74 -2.85 -5.83
CA ALA A 374 -19.89 -1.40 -5.76
C ALA A 374 -21.23 -0.99 -5.15
N SER A 375 -21.21 0.05 -4.30
CA SER A 375 -22.43 0.67 -3.79
C SER A 375 -23.25 1.32 -4.92
N GLY A 376 -24.58 1.26 -4.82
CA GLY A 376 -25.48 1.93 -5.75
C GLY A 376 -25.39 3.45 -5.62
N LEU A 377 -25.59 4.16 -6.73
CA LEU A 377 -25.52 5.63 -6.79
C LEU A 377 -26.54 6.28 -5.85
N GLU A 378 -27.76 5.74 -5.79
CA GLU A 378 -28.86 6.23 -4.98
C GLU A 378 -28.53 6.15 -3.48
N ASN A 379 -27.94 5.04 -3.05
CA ASN A 379 -27.52 4.86 -1.66
C ASN A 379 -26.47 5.89 -1.24
N ILE A 380 -25.45 6.10 -2.07
CA ILE A 380 -24.41 7.11 -1.80
C ILE A 380 -25.04 8.51 -1.80
N SER A 381 -25.93 8.80 -2.76
CA SER A 381 -26.62 10.10 -2.87
C SER A 381 -27.50 10.41 -1.65
N GLN A 382 -28.20 9.40 -1.12
CA GLN A 382 -29.01 9.57 0.08
C GLN A 382 -28.13 9.94 1.29
N ILE A 383 -27.06 9.18 1.53
CA ILE A 383 -26.12 9.43 2.63
C ILE A 383 -25.45 10.81 2.48
N ALA A 384 -25.06 11.17 1.26
CA ALA A 384 -24.44 12.47 1.00
C ALA A 384 -25.39 13.64 1.30
N LYS A 385 -26.68 13.53 0.99
CA LYS A 385 -27.71 14.54 1.33
C LYS A 385 -27.89 14.66 2.84
N GLU A 386 -27.82 13.57 3.60
CA GLU A 386 -27.87 13.58 5.07
C GLU A 386 -26.65 14.30 5.69
N LEU A 387 -25.56 14.44 4.92
CA LEU A 387 -24.33 15.15 5.28
C LEU A 387 -24.24 16.57 4.67
N ASP A 388 -25.37 17.11 4.18
CA ASP A 388 -25.47 18.46 3.60
C ASP A 388 -24.63 18.67 2.32
N PHE A 389 -24.34 17.61 1.54
CA PHE A 389 -23.83 17.75 0.19
C PHE A 389 -24.99 18.21 -0.71
N ASN A 390 -24.99 19.49 -1.09
CA ASN A 390 -26.11 20.09 -1.85
C ASN A 390 -25.91 20.03 -3.38
N HIS A 391 -24.65 19.95 -3.86
CA HIS A 391 -24.32 19.84 -5.27
C HIS A 391 -23.88 18.42 -5.57
N ILE A 392 -24.81 17.58 -6.04
CA ILE A 392 -24.60 16.17 -6.33
C ILE A 392 -24.88 15.89 -7.80
N LYS A 393 -23.92 15.24 -8.47
CA LYS A 393 -24.06 14.70 -9.83
C LYS A 393 -23.89 13.18 -9.79
N MET A 394 -24.82 12.43 -10.34
CA MET A 394 -24.70 10.97 -10.47
C MET A 394 -24.30 10.61 -11.91
N ILE A 395 -23.25 9.82 -12.07
CA ILE A 395 -22.71 9.36 -13.35
C ILE A 395 -22.40 7.85 -13.23
N ASN A 396 -22.91 7.05 -14.16
CA ASN A 396 -22.91 5.59 -14.04
C ASN A 396 -21.52 4.94 -14.12
N SER A 397 -20.56 5.53 -14.86
CA SER A 397 -19.22 4.97 -14.98
C SER A 397 -18.14 5.94 -14.51
N VAL A 398 -17.05 5.41 -14.01
CA VAL A 398 -15.89 6.20 -13.57
C VAL A 398 -15.28 6.94 -14.75
N ALA A 399 -15.20 6.31 -15.93
CA ALA A 399 -14.66 6.94 -17.13
C ALA A 399 -15.46 8.19 -17.56
N GLU A 400 -16.80 8.12 -17.54
CA GLU A 400 -17.67 9.27 -17.82
C GLU A 400 -17.56 10.35 -16.74
N ALA A 401 -17.42 9.96 -15.46
CA ALA A 401 -17.22 10.90 -14.36
C ALA A 401 -15.90 11.67 -14.49
N VAL A 402 -14.82 10.97 -14.87
CA VAL A 402 -13.52 11.60 -15.18
C VAL A 402 -13.65 12.56 -16.36
N GLN A 403 -14.30 12.14 -17.45
CA GLN A 403 -14.52 13.00 -18.62
C GLN A 403 -15.32 14.25 -18.26
N TYR A 404 -16.37 14.11 -17.46
CA TYR A 404 -17.16 15.24 -16.97
C TYR A 404 -16.29 16.21 -16.16
N ALA A 405 -15.53 15.72 -15.17
CA ALA A 405 -14.66 16.55 -14.35
C ALA A 405 -13.55 17.26 -15.16
N LEU A 406 -13.00 16.60 -16.18
CA LEU A 406 -12.02 17.21 -17.08
C LEU A 406 -12.61 18.37 -17.88
N ASN A 407 -13.89 18.26 -18.32
CA ASN A 407 -14.60 19.31 -19.04
C ASN A 407 -14.93 20.54 -18.16
N LEU A 408 -15.11 20.33 -16.83
CA LEU A 408 -15.28 21.44 -15.88
C LEU A 408 -14.02 22.30 -15.75
N ASN A 409 -12.86 21.75 -16.08
CA ASN A 409 -11.55 22.42 -16.01
C ASN A 409 -11.29 23.11 -14.66
N SER A 410 -11.62 22.43 -13.57
CA SER A 410 -11.52 22.90 -12.18
C SER A 410 -10.83 21.86 -11.29
N PRO A 411 -10.41 22.20 -10.05
CA PRO A 411 -9.77 21.26 -9.15
C PRO A 411 -10.61 19.99 -8.97
N THR A 412 -9.97 18.83 -9.01
CA THR A 412 -10.65 17.53 -8.93
C THR A 412 -9.95 16.62 -7.92
N LEU A 413 -10.74 15.94 -7.08
CA LEU A 413 -10.29 14.90 -6.17
C LEU A 413 -10.99 13.57 -6.53
N ILE A 414 -10.22 12.50 -6.75
CA ILE A 414 -10.72 11.15 -7.06
C ILE A 414 -10.46 10.28 -5.84
N VAL A 415 -11.52 9.69 -5.27
CA VAL A 415 -11.41 8.95 -4.01
C VAL A 415 -12.55 7.93 -3.83
N GLY A 416 -12.37 6.96 -2.92
CA GLY A 416 -13.40 6.05 -2.44
C GLY A 416 -13.06 4.56 -2.56
N SER A 417 -12.23 4.15 -3.52
CA SER A 417 -11.76 2.76 -3.63
C SER A 417 -10.58 2.60 -4.57
N PHE A 418 -9.88 1.47 -4.44
CA PHE A 418 -8.88 1.04 -5.43
C PHE A 418 -9.48 0.89 -6.83
N TYR A 419 -10.70 0.38 -6.94
CA TYR A 419 -11.39 0.21 -8.23
C TYR A 419 -11.67 1.55 -8.90
N THR A 420 -12.26 2.50 -8.18
CA THR A 420 -12.50 3.86 -8.68
C THR A 420 -11.20 4.54 -9.12
N ALA A 421 -10.15 4.42 -8.31
CA ALA A 421 -8.84 4.99 -8.63
C ALA A 421 -8.22 4.32 -9.87
N GLY A 422 -8.32 3.02 -10.01
CA GLY A 422 -7.82 2.26 -11.17
C GLY A 422 -8.51 2.67 -12.45
N GLU A 423 -9.84 2.59 -12.50
CA GLU A 423 -10.64 2.98 -13.69
C GLU A 423 -10.42 4.45 -14.06
N ALA A 424 -10.28 5.34 -13.07
CA ALA A 424 -9.98 6.75 -13.33
C ALA A 424 -8.60 6.94 -13.97
N LEU A 425 -7.57 6.23 -13.50
CA LEU A 425 -6.25 6.27 -14.12
C LEU A 425 -6.26 5.75 -15.55
N GLU A 426 -6.99 4.68 -15.83
CA GLU A 426 -7.13 4.13 -17.17
C GLU A 426 -7.80 5.14 -18.11
N ALA A 427 -8.91 5.75 -17.67
CA ALA A 427 -9.60 6.78 -18.43
C ALA A 427 -8.71 7.98 -18.76
N ILE A 428 -7.89 8.45 -17.81
CA ILE A 428 -6.96 9.55 -18.01
C ILE A 428 -5.83 9.16 -18.96
N LYS A 429 -5.28 7.94 -18.89
CA LYS A 429 -4.23 7.46 -19.79
C LYS A 429 -4.73 7.41 -21.24
N LEU A 430 -5.93 6.87 -21.47
CA LEU A 430 -6.54 6.80 -22.81
C LEU A 430 -6.74 8.19 -23.43
N GLN A 431 -7.15 9.18 -22.65
CA GLN A 431 -7.30 10.55 -23.15
C GLN A 431 -5.98 11.22 -23.50
N ASN A 432 -4.93 11.01 -22.70
CA ASN A 432 -3.61 11.55 -23.01
C ASN A 432 -3.03 10.95 -24.30
N GLN A 433 -3.32 9.68 -24.60
CA GLN A 433 -2.94 9.05 -25.86
C GLN A 433 -3.74 9.60 -27.06
N ALA A 434 -5.05 9.82 -26.89
CA ALA A 434 -5.89 10.40 -27.93
C ALA A 434 -5.57 11.87 -28.24
N SER A 435 -4.96 12.61 -27.31
CA SER A 435 -4.56 14.02 -27.49
C SER A 435 -3.21 14.18 -28.21
N ILE A 436 -2.46 13.09 -28.41
CA ILE A 436 -1.13 13.04 -29.05
C ILE A 436 -1.23 12.48 -30.49
N SER A 437 -2.33 11.81 -30.83
CA SER A 437 -2.65 11.29 -32.16
C SER A 437 -3.42 12.33 -32.99
#